data_801f38898f80dc417b9ae0b20388ffeb
#
_entry.id   801f38898f80dc417b9ae0b20388ffeb
#
_cell.length_a   1.000
_cell.length_b   1.000
_cell.length_c   1.000
_cell.angle_alpha   90.00
_cell.angle_beta   90.00
_cell.angle_gamma   90.00
#
_symmetry.space_group_name_H-M   'P 1'
#
loop_
_entity.id
_entity.type
_entity.pdbx_description
1 polymer ?
#
loop_
_entity_poly.entity_id
_entity_poly.type
_entity_poly.pdbx_seq_one_letter_code
_entity_poly.pdbx_strand_id
1 'polypeptide(L)'
;SMGQDSTLSSSNVEDGFTVFGNVSWACQTLRTSNYVHIDGHLMLQPGCKMDLIAGTISGTVTALTGSELNVLSELNVRVLDQGEPVEDALISVDGAVGSTDAEGRLSTTAVARKVTDSSETLGGIKNINLQIGSFSDFVTWDSTGSFDHTFMASRIDGGTLDQWLILESQWSPYFLDEDLVVGQTGTLSIDDGVSVRISEGRTITVDGTMDVGDATLSSTGQGARWGGMHLGTLTSSTIDLSATSILEASPALTVSDLGRFTADGAEFARASGADTLITIALGSNATVDLSDSQLYDAGTGCIKSFATEGTLHLTDVTMSTCNGVGLWARQSHLEVDGLEFQDGFTHGFELTAVTGSMNGIEATQFDGTGFIGWLESVDETFTLSQLNGTVGAAGGLAGANNRFLDLESIQITGAPAVDFDNTAGHIDGLILNGQGTGTAFASHHGRSLDSLVVQDLVAANYAVAVDLHADESDGTVA
;
A
#
# COMPACT_ATOMS: atom_id res chain seq x y z
N SER A 1 20.25 11.59 51.65
CA SER A 1 19.62 12.88 51.33
C SER A 1 20.35 14.00 52.02
N MET A 2 20.69 15.05 51.30
CA MET A 2 21.26 16.28 51.86
C MET A 2 20.17 17.35 51.90
N GLY A 3 20.03 18.03 53.05
CA GLY A 3 19.11 19.16 53.20
C GLY A 3 19.87 20.47 53.22
N GLN A 4 19.32 21.53 52.57
CA GLN A 4 19.91 22.85 52.35
C GLN A 4 21.11 22.90 51.40
N ASP A 5 21.54 24.10 51.04
CA ASP A 5 22.57 24.36 50.02
C ASP A 5 23.83 23.54 50.24
N SER A 6 24.19 22.73 49.28
CA SER A 6 25.29 21.76 49.36
C SER A 6 26.36 22.05 48.30
N THR A 7 27.63 21.85 48.68
CA THR A 7 28.75 21.91 47.76
C THR A 7 29.31 20.52 47.53
N LEU A 8 29.37 20.08 46.29
CA LEU A 8 29.97 18.82 45.88
C LEU A 8 31.27 19.09 45.13
N SER A 9 32.32 18.37 45.51
CA SER A 9 33.61 18.49 44.83
C SER A 9 34.15 17.11 44.48
N SER A 10 34.50 16.90 43.24
CA SER A 10 35.16 15.69 42.71
C SER A 10 34.47 14.36 43.06
N SER A 11 33.15 14.37 43.19
CA SER A 11 32.39 13.19 43.58
C SER A 11 31.80 12.50 42.34
N ASN A 12 31.93 11.16 42.29
CA ASN A 12 31.09 10.30 41.46
C ASN A 12 30.03 9.69 42.35
N VAL A 13 28.83 9.60 41.84
CA VAL A 13 27.72 8.94 42.54
C VAL A 13 27.26 7.75 41.67
N GLU A 14 27.42 6.56 42.24
CA GLU A 14 27.11 5.31 41.52
C GLU A 14 25.69 4.81 41.80
N ASP A 15 25.18 5.06 43.04
CA ASP A 15 23.93 4.48 43.53
C ASP A 15 22.76 5.48 43.64
N GLY A 16 22.88 6.64 43.06
CA GLY A 16 21.86 7.67 43.12
C GLY A 16 21.68 8.35 44.48
N PHE A 17 21.41 9.63 44.49
CA PHE A 17 20.99 10.37 45.68
C PHE A 17 20.09 11.55 45.32
N THR A 18 19.30 11.97 46.28
CA THR A 18 18.46 13.15 46.16
C THR A 18 19.01 14.27 47.00
N VAL A 19 19.14 15.47 46.41
CA VAL A 19 19.49 16.71 47.12
C VAL A 19 18.25 17.60 47.19
N PHE A 20 17.91 18.01 48.37
CA PHE A 20 16.87 19.03 48.57
C PHE A 20 17.56 20.37 48.82
N GLY A 21 17.46 21.30 47.88
CA GLY A 21 18.07 22.61 47.93
C GLY A 21 19.05 22.86 46.80
N ASN A 22 19.77 23.97 46.86
CA ASN A 22 20.69 24.36 45.78
C ASN A 22 22.02 23.62 45.89
N VAL A 23 22.56 23.24 44.74
CA VAL A 23 23.83 22.52 44.63
C VAL A 23 24.85 23.39 43.90
N SER A 24 26.03 23.55 44.47
CA SER A 24 27.21 24.04 43.77
C SER A 24 28.16 22.87 43.50
N TRP A 25 28.43 22.59 42.22
CA TRP A 25 29.27 21.43 41.86
C TRP A 25 30.57 21.89 41.21
N ALA A 26 31.69 21.44 41.78
CA ALA A 26 33.02 21.70 41.25
C ALA A 26 33.69 20.39 40.85
N CYS A 27 34.19 20.32 39.62
CA CYS A 27 34.91 19.17 39.11
C CYS A 27 36.12 19.62 38.26
N GLN A 28 37.22 18.87 38.32
CA GLN A 28 38.45 19.15 37.56
C GLN A 28 38.55 18.33 36.27
N THR A 29 37.72 17.29 36.14
CA THR A 29 37.67 16.39 34.99
C THR A 29 36.22 16.05 34.73
N LEU A 30 35.91 15.49 33.56
CA LEU A 30 34.57 14.94 33.24
C LEU A 30 34.16 13.98 34.38
N ARG A 31 32.94 14.15 34.87
CA ARG A 31 32.32 13.32 35.89
C ARG A 31 31.01 12.74 35.36
N THR A 32 30.80 11.47 35.60
CA THR A 32 29.56 10.79 35.31
C THR A 32 28.90 10.41 36.65
N SER A 33 27.62 10.73 36.78
CA SER A 33 26.84 10.40 37.97
C SER A 33 25.49 9.85 37.56
N ASN A 34 25.07 8.76 38.19
CA ASN A 34 23.85 8.05 37.89
C ASN A 34 22.76 8.37 38.91
N TYR A 35 21.52 8.51 38.46
CA TYR A 35 20.32 8.64 39.28
C TYR A 35 20.38 9.76 40.33
N VAL A 36 20.97 10.88 39.97
CA VAL A 36 21.04 12.05 40.83
C VAL A 36 19.82 12.94 40.65
N HIS A 37 19.09 13.18 41.71
CA HIS A 37 17.92 14.08 41.68
C HIS A 37 18.23 15.32 42.51
N ILE A 38 18.14 16.50 41.88
CA ILE A 38 18.33 17.80 42.55
C ILE A 38 16.98 18.50 42.59
N ASP A 39 16.40 18.58 43.78
CA ASP A 39 15.20 19.39 44.02
C ASP A 39 15.61 20.81 44.42
N GLY A 40 16.06 21.59 43.44
CA GLY A 40 16.59 22.93 43.58
C GLY A 40 17.41 23.34 42.35
N HIS A 41 18.25 24.35 42.52
CA HIS A 41 19.11 24.90 41.49
C HIS A 41 20.49 24.22 41.48
N LEU A 42 21.04 23.99 40.29
CA LEU A 42 22.40 23.51 40.09
C LEU A 42 23.31 24.61 39.54
N MET A 43 24.41 24.86 40.20
CA MET A 43 25.49 25.73 39.72
C MET A 43 26.74 24.88 39.42
N LEU A 44 27.20 24.86 38.18
CA LEU A 44 28.48 24.27 37.80
C LEU A 44 29.58 25.32 37.89
N GLN A 45 30.61 25.01 38.70
CA GLN A 45 31.81 25.87 38.84
C GLN A 45 32.62 25.90 37.53
N PRO A 46 33.45 26.95 37.31
CA PRO A 46 34.20 27.11 36.07
C PRO A 46 34.99 25.88 35.65
N GLY A 47 34.86 25.47 34.39
CA GLY A 47 35.55 24.33 33.81
C GLY A 47 34.98 22.96 34.19
N CYS A 48 33.94 22.88 35.02
CA CYS A 48 33.31 21.61 35.39
C CYS A 48 32.53 21.01 34.19
N LYS A 49 32.85 19.78 33.85
CA LYS A 49 32.09 18.98 32.88
C LYS A 49 31.46 17.80 33.59
N MET A 50 30.14 17.62 33.34
CA MET A 50 29.36 16.61 34.01
C MET A 50 28.36 15.94 33.05
N ASP A 51 28.31 14.62 33.14
CA ASP A 51 27.26 13.80 32.57
C ASP A 51 26.37 13.24 33.69
N LEU A 52 25.09 13.50 33.59
CA LEU A 52 24.07 13.09 34.56
C LEU A 52 23.16 12.06 33.91
N ILE A 53 23.38 10.79 34.18
CA ILE A 53 22.59 9.68 33.60
C ILE A 53 21.34 9.45 34.44
N ALA A 54 20.18 9.45 33.81
CA ALA A 54 18.87 9.26 34.44
C ALA A 54 18.64 10.17 35.63
N GLY A 55 19.23 11.36 35.64
CA GLY A 55 19.11 12.34 36.68
C GLY A 55 18.07 13.42 36.39
N THR A 56 17.57 14.10 37.40
CA THR A 56 16.64 15.21 37.26
C THR A 56 17.07 16.43 38.07
N ILE A 57 16.76 17.62 37.56
CA ILE A 57 16.98 18.90 38.21
C ILE A 57 15.66 19.68 38.11
N SER A 58 15.01 19.95 39.23
CA SER A 58 13.72 20.63 39.27
C SER A 58 13.84 22.15 39.05
N GLY A 59 15.01 22.74 39.36
CA GLY A 59 15.28 24.15 39.24
C GLY A 59 16.13 24.53 38.03
N THR A 60 16.67 25.72 38.05
CA THR A 60 17.54 26.22 36.97
C THR A 60 18.95 25.64 37.09
N VAL A 61 19.60 25.47 35.94
CA VAL A 61 21.02 25.14 35.85
C VAL A 61 21.79 26.39 35.44
N THR A 62 22.85 26.71 36.18
CA THR A 62 23.78 27.77 35.83
C THR A 62 25.15 27.16 35.59
N ALA A 63 25.61 27.20 34.34
CA ALA A 63 26.93 26.76 33.96
C ALA A 63 27.86 28.00 33.92
N LEU A 64 28.94 28.00 34.68
CA LEU A 64 29.91 29.07 34.68
C LEU A 64 30.95 28.83 33.54
N THR A 65 31.86 29.78 33.33
CA THR A 65 32.79 29.78 32.18
C THR A 65 33.49 28.44 31.93
N GLY A 66 33.30 27.91 30.71
CA GLY A 66 33.90 26.62 30.28
C GLY A 66 33.30 25.38 30.93
N SER A 67 32.19 25.50 31.66
CA SER A 67 31.49 24.35 32.22
C SER A 67 30.42 23.81 31.27
N GLU A 68 30.10 22.53 31.41
CA GLU A 68 29.13 21.82 30.59
C GLU A 68 28.39 20.76 31.41
N LEU A 69 27.07 20.72 31.31
CA LEU A 69 26.23 19.65 31.82
C LEU A 69 25.55 18.96 30.65
N ASN A 70 25.65 17.65 30.57
CA ASN A 70 24.78 16.80 29.80
C ASN A 70 23.90 15.99 30.75
N VAL A 71 22.59 16.16 30.61
CA VAL A 71 21.62 15.23 31.21
C VAL A 71 21.32 14.20 30.16
N LEU A 72 21.57 12.94 30.50
CA LEU A 72 21.45 11.80 29.59
C LEU A 72 20.25 10.96 30.02
N SER A 73 19.41 10.63 29.06
CA SER A 73 18.33 9.63 29.24
C SER A 73 18.82 8.25 28.80
N GLU A 74 18.36 7.24 29.51
CA GLU A 74 18.68 5.84 29.22
C GLU A 74 17.78 5.33 28.10
N LEU A 75 18.39 4.59 27.19
CA LEU A 75 17.74 3.81 26.14
C LEU A 75 18.10 2.36 26.30
N ASN A 76 17.10 1.51 26.53
CA ASN A 76 17.24 0.07 26.54
C ASN A 76 16.48 -0.51 25.36
N VAL A 77 17.20 -1.19 24.49
CA VAL A 77 16.64 -1.87 23.32
C VAL A 77 16.82 -3.36 23.47
N ARG A 78 15.82 -4.11 23.09
CA ARG A 78 15.88 -5.56 22.91
C ARG A 78 15.48 -5.92 21.51
N VAL A 79 16.12 -6.90 20.91
CA VAL A 79 15.81 -7.42 19.56
C VAL A 79 15.52 -8.91 19.65
N LEU A 80 14.36 -9.31 19.15
CA LEU A 80 13.90 -10.70 19.16
C LEU A 80 13.51 -11.14 17.75
N ASP A 81 13.89 -12.36 17.39
CA ASP A 81 13.40 -13.09 16.22
C ASP A 81 12.52 -14.25 16.71
N GLN A 82 11.21 -14.18 16.48
CA GLN A 82 10.22 -15.15 16.97
C GLN A 82 10.37 -15.50 18.45
N GLY A 83 10.76 -14.52 19.28
CA GLY A 83 10.96 -14.66 20.72
C GLY A 83 12.39 -15.01 21.13
N GLU A 84 13.25 -15.45 20.24
CA GLU A 84 14.66 -15.70 20.52
C GLU A 84 15.49 -14.42 20.39
N PRO A 85 16.47 -14.21 21.26
CA PRO A 85 17.32 -13.01 21.21
C PRO A 85 18.21 -12.98 19.97
N VAL A 86 18.36 -11.79 19.37
CA VAL A 86 19.25 -11.57 18.23
C VAL A 86 20.51 -10.88 18.70
N GLU A 87 21.65 -11.58 18.64
CA GLU A 87 22.98 -11.03 18.89
C GLU A 87 23.48 -10.24 17.68
N ASP A 88 24.34 -9.25 17.92
CA ASP A 88 24.98 -8.40 16.88
C ASP A 88 24.01 -7.61 15.99
N ALA A 89 22.74 -7.44 16.38
CA ALA A 89 21.84 -6.50 15.72
C ALA A 89 22.35 -5.07 15.90
N LEU A 90 22.50 -4.32 14.81
CA LEU A 90 23.02 -2.95 14.86
C LEU A 90 21.91 -1.97 15.22
N ILE A 91 22.13 -1.20 16.27
CA ILE A 91 21.22 -0.12 16.70
C ILE A 91 21.95 1.21 16.53
N SER A 92 21.32 2.15 15.86
CA SER A 92 21.86 3.51 15.74
C SER A 92 20.89 4.57 16.27
N VAL A 93 21.46 5.54 16.99
CA VAL A 93 20.76 6.71 17.52
C VAL A 93 21.62 7.94 17.26
N ASP A 94 21.14 8.93 16.54
CA ASP A 94 21.89 10.17 16.22
C ASP A 94 23.29 9.91 15.59
N GLY A 95 23.46 8.82 14.85
CA GLY A 95 24.73 8.43 14.24
C GLY A 95 25.68 7.67 15.18
N ALA A 96 25.38 7.54 16.45
CA ALA A 96 26.07 6.58 17.34
C ALA A 96 25.52 5.18 17.06
N VAL A 97 26.41 4.21 16.86
CA VAL A 97 26.05 2.82 16.54
C VAL A 97 26.54 1.91 17.66
N GLY A 98 25.65 1.01 18.09
CA GLY A 98 25.95 -0.10 18.99
C GLY A 98 25.40 -1.40 18.44
N SER A 99 25.78 -2.53 19.03
CA SER A 99 25.19 -3.85 18.71
C SER A 99 24.59 -4.49 19.95
N THR A 100 23.61 -5.35 19.75
CA THR A 100 23.00 -6.15 20.80
C THR A 100 23.95 -7.25 21.28
N ASP A 101 23.85 -7.61 22.56
CA ASP A 101 24.54 -8.74 23.18
C ASP A 101 23.85 -10.09 22.87
N ALA A 102 24.36 -11.16 23.48
CA ALA A 102 23.82 -12.53 23.34
C ALA A 102 22.39 -12.69 23.88
N GLU A 103 21.94 -11.78 24.73
CA GLU A 103 20.56 -11.70 25.25
C GLU A 103 19.68 -10.78 24.37
N GLY A 104 20.21 -10.34 23.21
CA GLY A 104 19.53 -9.44 22.28
C GLY A 104 19.38 -8.02 22.80
N ARG A 105 20.20 -7.56 23.75
CA ARG A 105 20.02 -6.28 24.44
C ARG A 105 21.11 -5.29 24.07
N LEU A 106 20.73 -4.02 23.99
CA LEU A 106 21.64 -2.89 23.97
C LEU A 106 21.12 -1.83 24.95
N SER A 107 21.98 -1.43 25.89
CA SER A 107 21.73 -0.27 26.75
C SER A 107 22.69 0.85 26.37
N THR A 108 22.16 2.03 26.14
CA THR A 108 22.93 3.23 25.79
C THR A 108 22.26 4.48 26.34
N THR A 109 22.85 5.64 26.10
CA THR A 109 22.29 6.91 26.55
C THR A 109 22.26 7.92 25.41
N ALA A 110 21.33 8.87 25.49
CA ALA A 110 21.30 10.03 24.61
C ALA A 110 21.12 11.32 25.39
N VAL A 111 21.55 12.44 24.81
CA VAL A 111 21.45 13.75 25.44
C VAL A 111 20.00 14.21 25.47
N ALA A 112 19.44 14.29 26.68
CA ALA A 112 18.13 14.85 26.96
C ALA A 112 18.17 16.39 27.12
N ARG A 113 19.26 16.89 27.70
CA ARG A 113 19.46 18.31 27.94
C ARG A 113 20.97 18.61 28.00
N LYS A 114 21.39 19.64 27.32
CA LYS A 114 22.76 20.14 27.37
C LYS A 114 22.77 21.59 27.81
N VAL A 115 23.54 21.91 28.84
CA VAL A 115 23.71 23.28 29.35
C VAL A 115 25.19 23.65 29.34
N THR A 116 25.51 24.77 28.72
CA THR A 116 26.85 25.38 28.70
C THR A 116 26.79 26.78 29.30
N ASP A 117 27.92 27.41 29.43
CA ASP A 117 28.03 28.80 29.91
C ASP A 117 27.34 29.83 28.96
N SER A 118 27.03 29.45 27.76
CA SER A 118 26.48 30.34 26.72
C SER A 118 25.13 29.86 26.14
N SER A 119 24.73 28.61 26.38
CA SER A 119 23.55 28.03 25.76
C SER A 119 22.93 26.90 26.55
N GLU A 120 21.64 26.72 26.35
CA GLU A 120 20.91 25.53 26.74
C GLU A 120 20.23 24.91 25.53
N THR A 121 20.39 23.60 25.38
CA THR A 121 19.75 22.84 24.32
C THR A 121 19.02 21.67 24.95
N LEU A 122 17.74 21.53 24.60
CA LEU A 122 16.95 20.36 24.98
C LEU A 122 17.12 19.27 23.91
N GLY A 123 17.08 18.03 24.35
CA GLY A 123 16.90 16.89 23.48
C GLY A 123 15.59 16.99 22.73
N GLY A 124 15.34 16.11 21.81
CA GLY A 124 14.13 16.08 21.01
C GLY A 124 13.83 14.66 20.56
N ILE A 125 12.96 14.56 19.58
CA ILE A 125 12.62 13.29 18.95
C ILE A 125 13.86 12.75 18.24
N LYS A 126 14.22 11.50 18.59
CA LYS A 126 15.30 10.73 18.01
C LYS A 126 14.74 9.55 17.25
N ASN A 127 15.39 9.19 16.16
CA ASN A 127 15.13 7.92 15.50
C ASN A 127 16.11 6.88 16.03
N ILE A 128 15.56 5.80 16.55
CA ILE A 128 16.31 4.60 16.91
C ILE A 128 16.14 3.66 15.73
N ASN A 129 17.21 3.39 15.01
CA ASN A 129 17.18 2.54 13.84
C ASN A 129 17.81 1.18 14.19
N LEU A 130 17.11 0.13 13.84
CA LEU A 130 17.60 -1.25 13.85
C LEU A 130 18.08 -1.64 12.46
N GLN A 131 19.19 -2.37 12.38
CA GLN A 131 19.65 -3.02 11.16
C GLN A 131 20.16 -4.43 11.46
N ILE A 132 19.66 -5.43 10.69
CA ILE A 132 20.11 -6.82 10.73
C ILE A 132 20.26 -7.28 9.27
N GLY A 133 21.50 -7.38 8.80
CA GLY A 133 21.74 -7.64 7.38
C GLY A 133 21.17 -6.56 6.48
N SER A 134 20.30 -6.94 5.56
CA SER A 134 19.53 -6.03 4.69
C SER A 134 18.29 -5.43 5.38
N PHE A 135 17.86 -6.03 6.47
CA PHE A 135 16.68 -5.60 7.22
C PHE A 135 16.92 -4.31 7.99
N SER A 136 15.96 -3.39 7.99
CA SER A 136 15.95 -2.20 8.83
C SER A 136 14.55 -1.87 9.34
N ASP A 137 14.49 -1.46 10.61
CA ASP A 137 13.29 -0.93 11.23
C ASP A 137 13.64 0.31 12.06
N PHE A 138 12.65 1.10 12.47
CA PHE A 138 12.91 2.23 13.32
C PHE A 138 11.74 2.53 14.26
N VAL A 139 12.08 3.15 15.38
CA VAL A 139 11.10 3.73 16.30
C VAL A 139 11.55 5.14 16.68
N THR A 140 10.59 5.99 16.97
CA THR A 140 10.85 7.34 17.45
C THR A 140 10.85 7.39 18.98
N TRP A 141 11.79 8.11 19.55
CA TRP A 141 11.94 8.31 20.98
C TRP A 141 12.07 9.80 21.32
N ASP A 142 11.30 10.27 22.30
CA ASP A 142 11.55 11.56 22.91
C ASP A 142 12.64 11.41 23.98
N SER A 143 13.84 11.91 23.68
CA SER A 143 15.02 11.76 24.53
C SER A 143 14.94 12.50 25.87
N THR A 144 13.84 13.18 26.17
CA THR A 144 13.62 13.82 27.48
C THR A 144 13.31 12.83 28.61
N GLY A 145 13.06 11.57 28.30
CA GLY A 145 12.81 10.49 29.26
C GLY A 145 13.51 9.19 28.88
N SER A 146 13.64 8.26 29.83
CA SER A 146 14.12 6.90 29.56
C SER A 146 13.15 6.16 28.65
N PHE A 147 13.66 5.26 27.84
CA PHE A 147 12.88 4.51 26.86
C PHE A 147 13.31 3.04 26.81
N ASP A 148 12.34 2.17 26.93
CA ASP A 148 12.51 0.74 26.77
C ASP A 148 11.73 0.29 25.55
N HIS A 149 12.38 -0.39 24.61
CA HIS A 149 11.74 -0.87 23.40
C HIS A 149 12.22 -2.25 23.00
N THR A 150 11.29 -3.08 22.52
CA THR A 150 11.62 -4.38 21.94
C THR A 150 11.27 -4.35 20.46
N PHE A 151 12.29 -4.48 19.60
CA PHE A 151 12.11 -4.71 18.20
C PHE A 151 11.81 -6.20 17.98
N MET A 152 10.75 -6.46 17.23
CA MET A 152 10.46 -7.79 16.71
C MET A 152 11.05 -7.85 15.30
N ALA A 153 11.98 -8.74 15.07
CA ALA A 153 12.69 -8.90 13.80
C ALA A 153 12.50 -10.33 13.28
N SER A 154 11.26 -10.81 13.32
CA SER A 154 10.92 -12.17 12.91
C SER A 154 11.20 -12.38 11.44
N ARG A 155 12.04 -13.35 11.10
CA ARG A 155 12.43 -13.63 9.74
C ARG A 155 11.62 -14.76 9.13
N ILE A 156 11.36 -14.64 7.85
CA ILE A 156 10.87 -15.73 7.01
C ILE A 156 12.07 -16.18 6.18
N ASP A 157 12.48 -17.44 6.35
CA ASP A 157 13.52 -18.00 5.51
C ASP A 157 13.01 -18.09 4.07
N GLY A 158 13.78 -17.54 3.13
CA GLY A 158 13.50 -17.66 1.70
C GLY A 158 13.69 -19.08 1.17
N GLY A 159 13.49 -19.25 -0.12
CA GLY A 159 13.58 -20.55 -0.80
C GLY A 159 12.23 -21.28 -0.85
N THR A 160 12.23 -22.61 -0.79
CA THR A 160 11.02 -23.40 -0.98
C THR A 160 10.44 -23.87 0.35
N LEU A 161 9.19 -23.50 0.60
CA LEU A 161 8.38 -23.95 1.71
C LEU A 161 7.53 -25.16 1.29
N ASP A 162 7.93 -26.35 1.68
CA ASP A 162 7.21 -27.61 1.40
C ASP A 162 6.40 -28.13 2.60
N GLN A 163 6.33 -27.34 3.67
CA GLN A 163 5.64 -27.63 4.92
C GLN A 163 4.63 -26.53 5.25
N TRP A 164 3.98 -26.66 6.37
CA TRP A 164 3.10 -25.62 6.89
C TRP A 164 3.89 -24.59 7.70
N LEU A 165 3.75 -23.34 7.35
CA LEU A 165 4.26 -22.18 8.08
C LEU A 165 3.10 -21.27 8.48
N ILE A 166 3.02 -20.96 9.77
CA ILE A 166 2.05 -19.99 10.30
C ILE A 166 2.83 -18.76 10.77
N LEU A 167 2.41 -17.58 10.32
CA LEU A 167 2.91 -16.31 10.81
C LEU A 167 1.91 -15.78 11.83
N GLU A 168 2.27 -15.86 13.11
CA GLU A 168 1.41 -15.47 14.23
C GLU A 168 1.57 -13.98 14.56
N SER A 169 0.47 -13.29 14.89
CA SER A 169 0.47 -11.84 15.16
C SER A 169 1.39 -11.42 16.32
N GLN A 170 1.60 -12.29 17.29
CA GLN A 170 2.49 -12.01 18.43
C GLN A 170 3.95 -11.79 18.05
N TRP A 171 4.40 -12.27 16.89
CA TRP A 171 5.76 -12.13 16.37
C TRP A 171 5.88 -11.12 15.22
N SER A 172 4.79 -10.44 14.90
CA SER A 172 4.79 -9.37 13.89
C SER A 172 5.67 -8.17 14.33
N PRO A 173 6.36 -7.47 13.40
CA PRO A 173 6.40 -7.72 11.97
C PRO A 173 7.36 -8.84 11.56
N TYR A 174 7.05 -9.50 10.45
CA TYR A 174 7.93 -10.46 9.79
C TYR A 174 8.66 -9.84 8.62
N PHE A 175 9.82 -10.41 8.27
CA PHE A 175 10.69 -9.89 7.22
C PHE A 175 11.08 -11.00 6.26
N LEU A 176 10.93 -10.70 4.96
CA LEU A 176 11.31 -11.58 3.86
C LEU A 176 12.38 -10.88 3.01
N ASP A 177 13.63 -11.36 3.13
CA ASP A 177 14.78 -10.79 2.43
C ASP A 177 15.16 -11.54 1.14
N GLU A 178 14.60 -12.71 0.93
CA GLU A 178 14.82 -13.58 -0.23
C GLU A 178 13.48 -13.94 -0.86
N ASP A 179 13.51 -14.48 -2.08
CA ASP A 179 12.30 -14.97 -2.72
C ASP A 179 11.76 -16.19 -1.96
N LEU A 180 10.44 -16.25 -1.77
CA LEU A 180 9.74 -17.35 -1.15
C LEU A 180 8.91 -18.10 -2.19
N VAL A 181 9.05 -19.41 -2.23
CA VAL A 181 8.20 -20.29 -3.04
C VAL A 181 7.41 -21.19 -2.09
N VAL A 182 6.10 -20.97 -2.00
CA VAL A 182 5.22 -21.93 -1.33
C VAL A 182 5.07 -23.12 -2.26
N GLY A 183 5.81 -24.18 -1.98
CA GLY A 183 5.88 -25.38 -2.82
C GLY A 183 4.54 -26.12 -2.87
N GLN A 184 4.40 -27.08 -3.77
CA GLN A 184 3.15 -27.79 -4.04
C GLN A 184 2.49 -28.43 -2.81
N THR A 185 3.27 -28.84 -1.82
CA THR A 185 2.79 -29.40 -0.55
C THR A 185 2.84 -28.38 0.59
N GLY A 186 3.37 -27.20 0.32
CA GLY A 186 3.52 -26.11 1.29
C GLY A 186 2.21 -25.35 1.53
N THR A 187 2.09 -24.86 2.74
CA THR A 187 1.03 -23.93 3.12
C THR A 187 1.63 -22.76 3.90
N LEU A 188 1.38 -21.55 3.45
CA LEU A 188 1.69 -20.32 4.17
C LEU A 188 0.38 -19.75 4.72
N SER A 189 0.26 -19.70 6.05
CA SER A 189 -0.88 -19.06 6.73
C SER A 189 -0.40 -17.81 7.45
N ILE A 190 -1.09 -16.70 7.23
CA ILE A 190 -0.78 -15.41 7.84
C ILE A 190 -1.98 -14.96 8.65
N ASP A 191 -1.81 -14.91 9.97
CA ASP A 191 -2.88 -14.55 10.92
C ASP A 191 -3.27 -13.07 10.82
N ASP A 192 -4.44 -12.74 11.37
CA ASP A 192 -4.91 -11.37 11.51
C ASP A 192 -3.94 -10.49 12.31
N GLY A 193 -3.75 -9.26 11.86
CA GLY A 193 -2.87 -8.27 12.50
C GLY A 193 -1.38 -8.45 12.19
N VAL A 194 -1.02 -9.41 11.34
CA VAL A 194 0.37 -9.61 10.92
C VAL A 194 0.78 -8.56 9.90
N SER A 195 1.99 -8.05 10.04
CA SER A 195 2.68 -7.24 9.04
C SER A 195 3.85 -8.04 8.48
N VAL A 196 3.88 -8.22 7.16
CA VAL A 196 5.03 -8.82 6.44
C VAL A 196 5.70 -7.72 5.63
N ARG A 197 6.98 -7.49 5.90
CA ARG A 197 7.81 -6.53 5.19
C ARG A 197 8.75 -7.26 4.26
N ILE A 198 8.66 -6.97 2.98
CA ILE A 198 9.34 -7.71 1.92
C ILE A 198 10.39 -6.79 1.29
N SER A 199 11.61 -7.30 1.16
CA SER A 199 12.71 -6.55 0.55
C SER A 199 12.47 -6.25 -0.93
N GLU A 200 13.09 -5.18 -1.41
CA GLU A 200 12.93 -4.70 -2.79
C GLU A 200 13.19 -5.81 -3.82
N GLY A 201 12.26 -5.93 -4.78
CA GLY A 201 12.33 -6.90 -5.87
C GLY A 201 12.09 -8.36 -5.48
N ARG A 202 11.85 -8.66 -4.20
CA ARG A 202 11.55 -10.04 -3.76
C ARG A 202 10.11 -10.41 -4.04
N THR A 203 9.88 -11.69 -4.28
CA THR A 203 8.60 -12.25 -4.69
C THR A 203 8.13 -13.36 -3.77
N ILE A 204 6.82 -13.53 -3.70
CA ILE A 204 6.19 -14.72 -3.14
C ILE A 204 5.53 -15.49 -4.28
N THR A 205 6.05 -16.67 -4.62
CA THR A 205 5.45 -17.58 -5.62
C THR A 205 4.66 -18.65 -4.90
N VAL A 206 3.43 -18.93 -5.32
CA VAL A 206 2.54 -19.87 -4.67
C VAL A 206 2.18 -21.00 -5.63
N ASP A 207 2.86 -22.14 -5.49
CA ASP A 207 2.52 -23.41 -6.16
C ASP A 207 1.65 -24.31 -5.26
N GLY A 208 1.58 -24.02 -3.97
CA GLY A 208 0.75 -24.67 -2.97
C GLY A 208 -0.41 -23.81 -2.53
N THR A 209 -0.54 -23.58 -1.22
CA THR A 209 -1.63 -22.79 -0.61
C THR A 209 -1.07 -21.61 0.17
N MET A 210 -1.66 -20.43 -0.04
CA MET A 210 -1.44 -19.25 0.78
C MET A 210 -2.79 -18.73 1.28
N ASP A 211 -2.91 -18.60 2.60
CA ASP A 211 -4.12 -18.13 3.29
C ASP A 211 -3.74 -16.94 4.17
N VAL A 212 -4.38 -15.80 3.94
CA VAL A 212 -4.03 -14.54 4.58
C VAL A 212 -5.27 -13.90 5.19
N GLY A 213 -5.23 -13.68 6.49
CA GLY A 213 -6.24 -12.93 7.22
C GLY A 213 -6.13 -11.41 7.04
N ASP A 214 -6.67 -10.66 8.00
CA ASP A 214 -6.52 -9.19 8.07
C ASP A 214 -5.05 -8.84 8.33
N ALA A 215 -4.23 -8.80 7.30
CA ALA A 215 -2.79 -8.61 7.36
C ALA A 215 -2.30 -7.57 6.36
N THR A 216 -1.07 -7.10 6.55
CA THR A 216 -0.43 -6.15 5.63
C THR A 216 0.86 -6.73 5.06
N LEU A 217 0.94 -6.83 3.74
CA LEU A 217 2.16 -7.16 3.01
C LEU A 217 2.67 -5.90 2.30
N SER A 218 3.88 -5.46 2.63
CA SER A 218 4.43 -4.19 2.13
C SER A 218 5.94 -4.26 1.92
N SER A 219 6.50 -3.27 1.24
CA SER A 219 7.96 -3.15 1.10
C SER A 219 8.64 -2.73 2.39
N THR A 220 9.92 -3.11 2.57
CA THR A 220 10.75 -2.73 3.72
C THR A 220 11.19 -1.27 3.72
N GLY A 221 11.19 -0.58 2.59
CA GLY A 221 11.76 0.75 2.44
C GLY A 221 10.80 1.77 1.84
N GLN A 222 10.92 3.03 2.26
CA GLN A 222 10.14 4.12 1.69
C GLN A 222 10.48 4.32 0.20
N GLY A 223 9.50 4.13 -0.67
CA GLY A 223 9.69 4.20 -2.12
C GLY A 223 10.25 2.92 -2.77
N ALA A 224 10.66 1.92 -2.00
CA ALA A 224 11.00 0.60 -2.51
C ALA A 224 9.75 -0.16 -2.97
N ARG A 225 9.94 -1.15 -3.83
CA ARG A 225 8.85 -2.01 -4.33
C ARG A 225 9.30 -3.45 -4.27
N TRP A 226 8.46 -4.31 -3.70
CA TRP A 226 8.66 -5.74 -3.80
C TRP A 226 8.00 -6.29 -5.06
N GLY A 227 8.40 -7.49 -5.48
CA GLY A 227 7.99 -8.06 -6.76
C GLY A 227 6.58 -8.66 -6.80
N GLY A 228 5.86 -8.62 -5.68
CA GLY A 228 4.48 -9.07 -5.59
C GLY A 228 4.31 -10.57 -5.42
N MET A 229 3.05 -10.99 -5.51
CA MET A 229 2.66 -12.39 -5.47
C MET A 229 2.53 -12.96 -6.88
N HIS A 230 3.00 -14.18 -7.07
CA HIS A 230 2.85 -14.93 -8.30
C HIS A 230 2.05 -16.21 -8.03
N LEU A 231 0.86 -16.31 -8.58
CA LEU A 231 0.11 -17.56 -8.54
C LEU A 231 0.77 -18.54 -9.49
N GLY A 232 1.11 -19.72 -8.95
CA GLY A 232 1.89 -20.72 -9.65
C GLY A 232 1.18 -21.42 -10.79
N THR A 233 1.88 -22.35 -11.43
CA THR A 233 1.45 -23.00 -12.68
C THR A 233 0.58 -24.25 -12.47
N LEU A 234 0.22 -24.56 -11.23
CA LEU A 234 -0.50 -25.80 -10.89
C LEU A 234 -1.97 -25.52 -10.60
N THR A 235 -2.84 -26.43 -10.99
CA THR A 235 -4.28 -26.37 -10.71
C THR A 235 -4.65 -26.39 -9.23
N SER A 236 -3.71 -26.85 -8.38
CA SER A 236 -3.87 -26.88 -6.93
C SER A 236 -3.37 -25.62 -6.24
N SER A 237 -2.78 -24.69 -6.98
CA SER A 237 -2.28 -23.45 -6.39
C SER A 237 -3.44 -22.56 -5.98
N THR A 238 -3.46 -22.13 -4.72
CA THR A 238 -4.49 -21.22 -4.20
C THR A 238 -3.88 -20.07 -3.41
N ILE A 239 -4.43 -18.89 -3.60
CA ILE A 239 -4.20 -17.72 -2.76
C ILE A 239 -5.57 -17.24 -2.32
N ASP A 240 -5.81 -17.22 -1.01
CA ASP A 240 -7.01 -16.70 -0.40
C ASP A 240 -6.63 -15.53 0.53
N LEU A 241 -7.19 -14.34 0.27
CA LEU A 241 -6.96 -13.12 1.05
C LEU A 241 -8.27 -12.66 1.69
N SER A 242 -8.23 -12.31 2.97
CA SER A 242 -9.36 -11.73 3.68
C SER A 242 -8.96 -10.42 4.35
N ALA A 243 -9.58 -9.32 3.99
CA ALA A 243 -9.29 -7.97 4.49
C ALA A 243 -7.78 -7.59 4.43
N THR A 244 -7.05 -8.17 3.50
CA THR A 244 -5.59 -8.05 3.38
C THR A 244 -5.18 -6.80 2.63
N SER A 245 -4.17 -6.05 3.13
CA SER A 245 -3.56 -4.94 2.40
C SER A 245 -2.27 -5.37 1.70
N ILE A 246 -2.23 -5.27 0.37
CA ILE A 246 -1.05 -5.53 -0.48
C ILE A 246 -0.54 -4.18 -1.00
N LEU A 247 0.53 -3.70 -0.39
CA LEU A 247 1.04 -2.36 -0.62
C LEU A 247 2.44 -2.39 -1.23
N GLU A 248 2.71 -1.41 -2.11
CA GLU A 248 4.05 -1.16 -2.62
C GLU A 248 4.65 -2.36 -3.39
N ALA A 249 3.80 -3.17 -4.01
CA ALA A 249 4.19 -4.26 -4.91
C ALA A 249 4.17 -3.80 -6.38
N SER A 250 4.96 -4.47 -7.21
CA SER A 250 5.03 -4.11 -8.63
C SER A 250 5.31 -5.34 -9.50
N PRO A 251 4.24 -5.98 -10.03
CA PRO A 251 2.81 -5.86 -9.74
C PRO A 251 2.44 -6.44 -8.36
N ALA A 252 1.22 -6.17 -7.86
CA ALA A 252 0.76 -6.78 -6.60
C ALA A 252 0.45 -8.28 -6.77
N LEU A 253 -0.19 -8.64 -7.89
CA LEU A 253 -0.50 -10.01 -8.24
C LEU A 253 -0.20 -10.28 -9.72
N THR A 254 0.49 -11.39 -9.97
CA THR A 254 0.64 -11.99 -11.31
C THR A 254 0.02 -13.38 -11.31
N VAL A 255 -0.91 -13.63 -12.22
CA VAL A 255 -1.51 -14.93 -12.48
C VAL A 255 -1.01 -15.43 -13.82
N SER A 256 -0.25 -16.52 -13.83
CA SER A 256 0.47 -16.95 -15.04
C SER A 256 -0.15 -18.14 -15.76
N ASP A 257 -0.97 -18.98 -15.09
CA ASP A 257 -1.40 -20.24 -15.73
C ASP A 257 -2.69 -20.80 -15.12
N LEU A 258 -2.58 -21.67 -14.17
CA LEU A 258 -3.68 -22.38 -13.54
C LEU A 258 -3.71 -22.03 -12.05
N GLY A 259 -4.84 -22.17 -11.42
CA GLY A 259 -4.97 -21.95 -9.99
C GLY A 259 -6.12 -21.03 -9.65
N ARG A 260 -6.29 -20.77 -8.37
CA ARG A 260 -7.35 -19.95 -7.86
C ARG A 260 -6.81 -18.81 -6.99
N PHE A 261 -7.26 -17.62 -7.27
CA PHE A 261 -7.04 -16.46 -6.43
C PHE A 261 -8.38 -15.93 -5.95
N THR A 262 -8.54 -15.78 -4.65
CA THR A 262 -9.70 -15.12 -4.03
C THR A 262 -9.23 -13.98 -3.15
N ALA A 263 -9.96 -12.86 -3.19
CA ALA A 263 -9.74 -11.75 -2.27
C ALA A 263 -11.07 -11.14 -1.88
N ASP A 264 -11.32 -11.07 -0.57
CA ASP A 264 -12.51 -10.48 0.01
C ASP A 264 -12.11 -9.33 0.95
N GLY A 265 -12.63 -8.13 0.70
CA GLY A 265 -12.28 -6.93 1.47
C GLY A 265 -10.82 -6.49 1.33
N ALA A 266 -10.11 -6.89 0.27
CA ALA A 266 -8.69 -6.63 0.13
C ALA A 266 -8.38 -5.25 -0.45
N GLU A 267 -7.20 -4.73 -0.10
CA GLU A 267 -6.65 -3.47 -0.58
C GLU A 267 -5.38 -3.73 -1.41
N PHE A 268 -5.37 -3.27 -2.65
CA PHE A 268 -4.21 -3.34 -3.53
C PHE A 268 -3.79 -1.92 -3.91
N ALA A 269 -2.58 -1.52 -3.51
CA ALA A 269 -2.20 -0.14 -3.70
C ALA A 269 -0.72 0.09 -3.94
N ARG A 270 -0.42 1.28 -4.50
CA ARG A 270 0.92 1.85 -4.64
C ARG A 270 1.87 1.05 -5.54
N ALA A 271 1.35 0.43 -6.59
CA ALA A 271 2.22 -0.06 -7.65
C ALA A 271 2.84 1.13 -8.40
N SER A 272 4.14 1.11 -8.64
CA SER A 272 4.84 2.24 -9.25
C SER A 272 5.12 2.08 -10.74
N GLY A 273 5.35 3.19 -11.41
CA GLY A 273 5.94 3.22 -12.74
C GLY A 273 5.02 2.71 -13.84
N ALA A 274 5.44 1.66 -14.53
CA ALA A 274 4.75 1.11 -15.71
C ALA A 274 3.89 -0.12 -15.40
N ASP A 275 3.68 -0.44 -14.12
CA ASP A 275 3.03 -1.69 -13.73
C ASP A 275 1.56 -1.53 -13.36
N THR A 276 0.82 -2.59 -13.60
CA THR A 276 -0.57 -2.79 -13.21
C THR A 276 -0.62 -3.46 -11.85
N LEU A 277 -1.66 -3.23 -11.03
CA LEU A 277 -1.78 -3.93 -9.74
C LEU A 277 -1.98 -5.43 -9.93
N ILE A 278 -2.93 -5.83 -10.77
CA ILE A 278 -3.22 -7.23 -11.03
C ILE A 278 -3.02 -7.53 -12.51
N THR A 279 -2.18 -8.52 -12.81
CA THR A 279 -1.92 -8.99 -14.17
C THR A 279 -2.26 -10.46 -14.30
N ILE A 280 -3.17 -10.79 -15.21
CA ILE A 280 -3.54 -12.15 -15.59
C ILE A 280 -2.96 -12.43 -16.97
N ALA A 281 -2.02 -13.37 -17.06
CA ALA A 281 -1.27 -13.62 -18.27
C ALA A 281 -2.10 -14.31 -19.36
N LEU A 282 -1.71 -14.11 -20.61
CA LEU A 282 -2.34 -14.75 -21.78
C LEU A 282 -2.27 -16.28 -21.67
N GLY A 283 -3.40 -16.94 -21.90
CA GLY A 283 -3.52 -18.40 -21.83
C GLY A 283 -3.80 -18.96 -20.44
N SER A 284 -3.97 -18.10 -19.45
CA SER A 284 -4.34 -18.52 -18.10
C SER A 284 -5.75 -19.12 -18.04
N ASN A 285 -5.90 -20.26 -17.40
CA ASN A 285 -7.17 -20.89 -17.02
C ASN A 285 -7.50 -20.66 -15.55
N ALA A 286 -6.83 -19.72 -14.92
CA ALA A 286 -7.05 -19.41 -13.52
C ALA A 286 -8.42 -18.77 -13.30
N THR A 287 -8.96 -18.97 -12.11
CA THR A 287 -10.10 -18.20 -11.60
C THR A 287 -9.58 -17.11 -10.68
N VAL A 288 -10.00 -15.89 -10.93
CA VAL A 288 -9.68 -14.73 -10.10
C VAL A 288 -10.98 -14.12 -9.60
N ASP A 289 -11.20 -14.21 -8.29
CA ASP A 289 -12.38 -13.70 -7.60
C ASP A 289 -11.97 -12.53 -6.70
N LEU A 290 -12.56 -11.35 -6.90
CA LEU A 290 -12.39 -10.18 -6.06
C LEU A 290 -13.76 -9.73 -5.56
N SER A 291 -13.94 -9.63 -4.24
CA SER A 291 -15.14 -9.08 -3.63
C SER A 291 -14.80 -7.98 -2.63
N ASP A 292 -15.68 -6.97 -2.52
CA ASP A 292 -15.57 -5.86 -1.56
C ASP A 292 -14.18 -5.18 -1.52
N SER A 293 -13.44 -5.22 -2.63
CA SER A 293 -12.02 -4.90 -2.68
C SER A 293 -11.74 -3.53 -3.30
N GLN A 294 -10.59 -2.94 -2.93
CA GLN A 294 -10.16 -1.63 -3.39
C GLN A 294 -8.81 -1.72 -4.13
N LEU A 295 -8.74 -1.12 -5.31
CA LEU A 295 -7.54 -1.05 -6.13
C LEU A 295 -7.21 0.42 -6.45
N TYR A 296 -6.03 0.90 -6.04
CA TYR A 296 -5.69 2.30 -6.27
C TYR A 296 -4.18 2.57 -6.36
N ASP A 297 -3.82 3.78 -6.83
CA ASP A 297 -2.43 4.23 -6.98
C ASP A 297 -1.57 3.32 -7.86
N ALA A 298 -2.09 2.94 -9.03
CA ALA A 298 -1.33 2.16 -10.01
C ALA A 298 -0.75 3.04 -11.14
N GLY A 299 0.40 2.63 -11.66
CA GLY A 299 1.11 3.37 -12.70
C GLY A 299 0.50 3.29 -14.09
N THR A 300 -0.08 2.14 -14.48
CA THR A 300 -0.61 1.90 -15.84
C THR A 300 -2.02 1.36 -15.88
N GLY A 301 -2.59 0.95 -14.77
CA GLY A 301 -3.95 0.42 -14.68
C GLY A 301 -4.16 -0.41 -13.44
N CYS A 302 -5.41 -0.72 -13.12
CA CYS A 302 -5.71 -1.55 -11.95
C CYS A 302 -5.65 -3.03 -12.29
N ILE A 303 -6.43 -3.49 -13.27
CA ILE A 303 -6.48 -4.90 -13.69
C ILE A 303 -6.19 -5.02 -15.18
N LYS A 304 -5.31 -5.94 -15.53
CA LYS A 304 -5.01 -6.35 -16.89
C LYS A 304 -5.20 -7.85 -17.04
N SER A 305 -6.22 -8.25 -17.78
CA SER A 305 -6.57 -9.65 -18.01
C SER A 305 -6.43 -10.04 -19.47
N PHE A 306 -5.57 -10.99 -19.76
CA PHE A 306 -5.38 -11.62 -21.05
C PHE A 306 -5.54 -13.13 -20.92
N ALA A 307 -6.70 -13.57 -20.46
CA ALA A 307 -7.01 -14.96 -20.23
C ALA A 307 -7.93 -15.49 -21.34
N THR A 308 -7.63 -16.65 -21.91
CA THR A 308 -8.43 -17.25 -22.98
C THR A 308 -9.50 -18.20 -22.45
N GLU A 309 -9.30 -18.83 -21.29
CA GLU A 309 -10.20 -19.84 -20.74
C GLU A 309 -10.51 -19.63 -19.24
N GLY A 310 -9.84 -18.70 -18.56
CA GLY A 310 -10.06 -18.36 -17.16
C GLY A 310 -11.21 -17.37 -16.97
N THR A 311 -11.72 -17.27 -15.76
CA THR A 311 -12.79 -16.33 -15.41
C THR A 311 -12.26 -15.26 -14.43
N LEU A 312 -12.65 -14.02 -14.69
CA LEU A 312 -12.47 -12.90 -13.79
C LEU A 312 -13.84 -12.51 -13.20
N HIS A 313 -13.99 -12.77 -11.90
CA HIS A 313 -15.17 -12.36 -11.14
C HIS A 313 -14.81 -11.12 -10.33
N LEU A 314 -15.62 -10.07 -10.45
CA LEU A 314 -15.52 -8.84 -9.66
C LEU A 314 -16.89 -8.55 -9.05
N THR A 315 -16.94 -8.45 -7.72
CA THR A 315 -18.16 -8.11 -6.98
C THR A 315 -17.89 -6.95 -6.04
N ASP A 316 -18.61 -5.84 -6.17
CA ASP A 316 -18.46 -4.64 -5.33
C ASP A 316 -17.01 -4.13 -5.23
N VAL A 317 -16.33 -4.00 -6.38
CA VAL A 317 -14.93 -3.57 -6.46
C VAL A 317 -14.84 -2.08 -6.78
N THR A 318 -14.03 -1.35 -6.02
CA THR A 318 -13.74 0.06 -6.26
C THR A 318 -12.33 0.23 -6.85
N MET A 319 -12.22 0.99 -7.93
CA MET A 319 -10.96 1.36 -8.58
C MET A 319 -10.77 2.87 -8.58
N SER A 320 -9.58 3.35 -8.21
CA SER A 320 -9.25 4.78 -8.22
C SER A 320 -7.77 5.04 -8.50
N THR A 321 -7.45 6.22 -9.01
CA THR A 321 -6.06 6.70 -9.21
C THR A 321 -5.12 5.73 -9.94
N CYS A 322 -5.66 4.86 -10.79
CA CYS A 322 -4.86 4.02 -11.70
C CYS A 322 -4.65 4.80 -13.01
N ASN A 323 -3.45 5.33 -13.24
CA ASN A 323 -3.12 6.28 -14.32
C ASN A 323 -3.29 5.76 -15.77
N GLY A 324 -3.87 4.61 -15.96
CA GLY A 324 -4.14 4.01 -17.26
C GLY A 324 -5.58 3.56 -17.38
N VAL A 325 -5.78 2.32 -17.80
CA VAL A 325 -7.08 1.68 -17.89
C VAL A 325 -7.42 1.01 -16.58
N GLY A 326 -8.61 1.29 -16.03
CA GLY A 326 -9.06 0.62 -14.79
C GLY A 326 -9.13 -0.89 -14.98
N LEU A 327 -9.98 -1.36 -15.90
CA LEU A 327 -10.09 -2.77 -16.29
C LEU A 327 -9.74 -2.94 -17.76
N TRP A 328 -8.61 -3.55 -18.06
CA TRP A 328 -8.23 -3.92 -19.42
C TRP A 328 -8.33 -5.44 -19.60
N ALA A 329 -9.33 -5.89 -20.35
CA ALA A 329 -9.55 -7.30 -20.58
C ALA A 329 -9.56 -7.64 -22.08
N ARG A 330 -8.87 -8.72 -22.42
CA ARG A 330 -8.82 -9.23 -23.79
C ARG A 330 -8.93 -10.75 -23.80
N GLN A 331 -9.83 -11.28 -24.62
CA GLN A 331 -10.08 -12.72 -24.74
C GLN A 331 -10.33 -13.37 -23.38
N SER A 332 -11.11 -12.72 -22.53
CA SER A 332 -11.39 -13.14 -21.16
C SER A 332 -12.88 -13.36 -20.97
N HIS A 333 -13.24 -14.26 -20.08
CA HIS A 333 -14.60 -14.37 -19.57
C HIS A 333 -14.74 -13.50 -18.33
N LEU A 334 -15.72 -12.60 -18.33
CA LEU A 334 -15.96 -11.63 -17.26
C LEU A 334 -17.31 -11.90 -16.60
N GLU A 335 -17.32 -11.90 -15.28
CA GLU A 335 -18.52 -11.84 -14.46
C GLU A 335 -18.33 -10.70 -13.45
N VAL A 336 -18.95 -9.56 -13.72
CA VAL A 336 -18.80 -8.34 -12.93
C VAL A 336 -20.16 -7.91 -12.41
N ASP A 337 -20.25 -7.72 -11.08
CA ASP A 337 -21.43 -7.20 -10.40
C ASP A 337 -21.01 -6.16 -9.35
N GLY A 338 -21.29 -4.89 -9.64
CA GLY A 338 -20.80 -3.77 -8.82
C GLY A 338 -19.32 -3.41 -9.06
N LEU A 339 -19.09 -2.48 -9.98
CA LEU A 339 -17.75 -1.95 -10.24
C LEU A 339 -17.80 -0.42 -10.25
N GLU A 340 -17.07 0.21 -9.33
CA GLU A 340 -16.99 1.66 -9.23
C GLU A 340 -15.65 2.17 -9.77
N PHE A 341 -15.71 3.10 -10.75
CA PHE A 341 -14.57 3.89 -11.20
C PHE A 341 -14.66 5.29 -10.60
N GLN A 342 -13.67 5.68 -9.82
CA GLN A 342 -13.55 7.03 -9.30
C GLN A 342 -12.66 7.89 -10.22
N ASP A 343 -11.65 8.60 -9.73
CA ASP A 343 -10.81 9.50 -10.50
C ASP A 343 -9.49 8.86 -10.98
N GLY A 344 -8.76 9.54 -11.88
CA GLY A 344 -7.38 9.23 -12.24
C GLY A 344 -7.18 8.18 -13.35
N PHE A 345 -8.19 7.92 -14.17
CA PHE A 345 -8.06 6.98 -15.29
C PHE A 345 -7.85 7.66 -16.65
N THR A 346 -7.21 6.95 -17.57
CA THR A 346 -7.33 7.25 -19.02
C THR A 346 -8.66 6.73 -19.54
N HIS A 347 -8.96 5.44 -19.28
CA HIS A 347 -10.25 4.81 -19.55
C HIS A 347 -10.72 4.04 -18.29
N GLY A 348 -12.03 3.97 -18.03
CA GLY A 348 -12.57 3.10 -17.00
C GLY A 348 -12.34 1.64 -17.35
N PHE A 349 -12.84 1.19 -18.51
CA PHE A 349 -12.56 -0.15 -19.02
C PHE A 349 -12.29 -0.17 -20.53
N GLU A 350 -11.45 -1.13 -20.95
CA GLU A 350 -11.21 -1.52 -22.36
C GLU A 350 -11.39 -3.03 -22.50
N LEU A 351 -12.35 -3.44 -23.30
CA LEU A 351 -12.71 -4.83 -23.51
C LEU A 351 -12.55 -5.21 -24.98
N THR A 352 -11.76 -6.26 -25.25
CA THR A 352 -11.56 -6.76 -26.62
C THR A 352 -11.83 -8.26 -26.67
N ALA A 353 -12.76 -8.69 -27.52
CA ALA A 353 -13.12 -10.09 -27.72
C ALA A 353 -13.43 -10.81 -26.38
N VAL A 354 -14.19 -10.18 -25.50
CA VAL A 354 -14.60 -10.73 -24.21
C VAL A 354 -15.98 -11.38 -24.28
N THR A 355 -16.27 -12.26 -23.32
CA THR A 355 -17.57 -12.90 -23.11
C THR A 355 -18.05 -12.71 -21.68
N GLY A 356 -19.32 -12.99 -21.39
CA GLY A 356 -19.90 -12.92 -20.05
C GLY A 356 -20.72 -11.66 -19.81
N SER A 357 -20.60 -11.05 -18.64
CA SER A 357 -21.43 -9.90 -18.26
C SER A 357 -20.74 -8.91 -17.33
N MET A 358 -21.15 -7.64 -17.46
CA MET A 358 -20.86 -6.59 -16.50
C MET A 358 -22.17 -5.90 -16.08
N ASN A 359 -22.43 -5.86 -14.79
CA ASN A 359 -23.62 -5.26 -14.18
C ASN A 359 -23.25 -4.30 -13.06
N GLY A 360 -24.06 -3.25 -12.85
CA GLY A 360 -23.89 -2.34 -11.72
C GLY A 360 -22.62 -1.48 -11.79
N ILE A 361 -22.37 -0.86 -12.96
CA ILE A 361 -21.16 -0.06 -13.18
C ILE A 361 -21.41 1.39 -12.80
N GLU A 362 -20.64 1.93 -11.86
CA GLU A 362 -20.69 3.31 -11.42
C GLU A 362 -19.42 4.06 -11.84
N ALA A 363 -19.59 5.15 -12.60
CA ALA A 363 -18.49 6.01 -13.05
C ALA A 363 -18.85 7.51 -12.88
N THR A 364 -19.50 7.85 -11.77
CA THR A 364 -20.08 9.18 -11.53
C THR A 364 -19.04 10.25 -11.20
N GLN A 365 -17.88 9.85 -10.72
CA GLN A 365 -16.74 10.73 -10.41
C GLN A 365 -15.61 10.58 -11.47
N PHE A 366 -15.90 9.97 -12.60
CA PHE A 366 -14.93 9.70 -13.65
C PHE A 366 -14.48 11.01 -14.34
N ASP A 367 -13.25 11.39 -14.11
CA ASP A 367 -12.59 12.56 -14.72
C ASP A 367 -11.59 12.19 -15.83
N GLY A 368 -11.64 10.95 -16.29
CA GLY A 368 -10.75 10.37 -17.28
C GLY A 368 -10.64 11.18 -18.59
N THR A 369 -9.50 11.08 -19.24
CA THR A 369 -9.25 11.73 -20.53
C THR A 369 -9.79 10.95 -21.72
N GLY A 370 -10.12 9.67 -21.52
CA GLY A 370 -10.70 8.75 -22.49
C GLY A 370 -12.18 8.45 -22.21
N PHE A 371 -12.62 7.30 -22.67
CA PHE A 371 -13.99 6.83 -22.49
C PHE A 371 -14.19 6.20 -21.10
N ILE A 372 -15.44 6.20 -20.61
CA ILE A 372 -15.81 5.33 -19.49
C ILE A 372 -15.56 3.87 -19.90
N GLY A 373 -16.01 3.49 -21.10
CA GLY A 373 -15.81 2.16 -21.64
C GLY A 373 -15.52 2.13 -23.14
N TRP A 374 -14.57 1.26 -23.52
CA TRP A 374 -14.28 0.90 -24.90
C TRP A 374 -14.54 -0.59 -25.14
N LEU A 375 -15.33 -0.91 -26.17
CA LEU A 375 -15.74 -2.27 -26.53
C LEU A 375 -15.30 -2.59 -27.96
N GLU A 376 -14.48 -3.60 -28.14
CA GLU A 376 -13.94 -3.95 -29.46
C GLU A 376 -14.02 -5.44 -29.75
N SER A 377 -14.49 -5.78 -30.95
CA SER A 377 -14.48 -7.16 -31.47
C SER A 377 -15.14 -8.19 -30.55
N VAL A 378 -16.25 -7.82 -29.91
CA VAL A 378 -17.04 -8.74 -29.10
C VAL A 378 -17.79 -9.68 -30.06
N ASP A 379 -17.34 -10.92 -30.17
CA ASP A 379 -17.84 -11.92 -31.12
C ASP A 379 -18.93 -12.84 -30.53
N GLU A 380 -18.96 -12.97 -29.22
CA GLU A 380 -19.97 -13.72 -28.49
C GLU A 380 -20.88 -12.78 -27.68
N THR A 381 -22.02 -13.26 -27.23
CA THR A 381 -22.93 -12.43 -26.45
C THR A 381 -22.25 -11.93 -25.20
N PHE A 382 -22.16 -10.62 -25.10
CA PHE A 382 -21.65 -9.92 -23.91
C PHE A 382 -22.71 -8.90 -23.50
N THR A 383 -23.11 -8.96 -22.23
CA THR A 383 -24.10 -8.05 -21.67
C THR A 383 -23.43 -7.02 -20.77
N LEU A 384 -23.70 -5.74 -21.04
CA LEU A 384 -23.40 -4.63 -20.13
C LEU A 384 -24.71 -4.04 -19.65
N SER A 385 -24.95 -4.10 -18.34
CA SER A 385 -26.20 -3.62 -17.75
C SER A 385 -25.97 -2.70 -16.56
N GLN A 386 -26.94 -1.80 -16.34
CA GLN A 386 -26.94 -0.88 -15.18
C GLN A 386 -25.65 -0.03 -15.08
N LEU A 387 -25.23 0.59 -16.17
CA LEU A 387 -24.15 1.56 -16.15
C LEU A 387 -24.70 2.96 -15.87
N ASN A 388 -24.13 3.61 -14.85
CA ASN A 388 -24.41 5.00 -14.52
C ASN A 388 -23.10 5.80 -14.52
N GLY A 389 -22.98 6.79 -15.42
CA GLY A 389 -21.71 7.48 -15.58
C GLY A 389 -21.82 8.94 -15.97
N THR A 390 -20.75 9.68 -15.67
CA THR A 390 -20.48 11.03 -16.16
C THR A 390 -19.25 10.97 -17.06
N VAL A 391 -19.37 11.43 -18.30
CA VAL A 391 -18.29 11.30 -19.28
C VAL A 391 -17.07 12.13 -18.91
N GLY A 392 -15.90 11.56 -19.19
CA GLY A 392 -14.64 12.29 -19.27
C GLY A 392 -14.52 13.09 -20.60
N ALA A 393 -13.32 13.53 -20.91
CA ALA A 393 -13.06 14.42 -22.05
C ALA A 393 -13.34 13.77 -23.43
N ALA A 394 -13.18 12.45 -23.55
CA ALA A 394 -13.37 11.72 -24.80
C ALA A 394 -14.79 11.19 -25.01
N GLY A 395 -15.49 10.86 -23.93
CA GLY A 395 -16.87 10.40 -24.04
C GLY A 395 -17.29 9.31 -23.05
N GLY A 396 -18.49 8.78 -23.21
CA GLY A 396 -19.07 7.72 -22.39
C GLY A 396 -18.67 6.33 -22.87
N LEU A 397 -19.54 5.68 -23.65
CA LEU A 397 -19.26 4.40 -24.25
C LEU A 397 -18.84 4.56 -25.72
N ALA A 398 -17.81 3.84 -26.13
CA ALA A 398 -17.41 3.75 -27.51
C ALA A 398 -16.99 2.32 -27.86
N GLY A 399 -16.94 2.02 -29.16
CA GLY A 399 -16.48 0.72 -29.57
C GLY A 399 -16.55 0.48 -31.06
N ALA A 400 -15.90 -0.62 -31.48
CA ALA A 400 -15.80 -0.97 -32.86
C ALA A 400 -15.90 -2.48 -33.11
N ASN A 401 -16.46 -2.84 -34.28
CA ASN A 401 -16.48 -4.20 -34.79
C ASN A 401 -17.17 -5.24 -33.89
N ASN A 402 -18.13 -4.83 -33.08
CA ASN A 402 -18.87 -5.73 -32.19
C ASN A 402 -20.03 -6.39 -32.94
N ARG A 403 -20.23 -7.70 -32.75
CA ARG A 403 -21.27 -8.48 -33.45
C ARG A 403 -22.42 -8.91 -32.56
N PHE A 404 -22.19 -8.99 -31.23
CA PHE A 404 -23.19 -9.50 -30.31
C PHE A 404 -23.21 -8.64 -29.04
N LEU A 405 -23.14 -7.32 -29.18
CA LEU A 405 -23.17 -6.41 -28.04
C LEU A 405 -24.61 -6.29 -27.52
N ASP A 406 -24.79 -6.49 -26.23
CA ASP A 406 -26.06 -6.33 -25.54
C ASP A 406 -25.89 -5.30 -24.36
N LEU A 407 -26.61 -4.18 -24.48
CA LEU A 407 -26.56 -3.09 -23.50
C LEU A 407 -27.95 -2.87 -22.93
N GLU A 408 -28.04 -2.84 -21.60
CA GLU A 408 -29.29 -2.65 -20.88
C GLU A 408 -29.18 -1.58 -19.77
N SER A 409 -30.17 -0.68 -19.71
CA SER A 409 -30.27 0.32 -18.61
C SER A 409 -29.01 1.19 -18.45
N ILE A 410 -28.55 1.80 -19.53
CA ILE A 410 -27.36 2.64 -19.57
C ILE A 410 -27.74 4.11 -19.35
N GLN A 411 -27.16 4.76 -18.36
CA GLN A 411 -27.34 6.19 -18.10
C GLN A 411 -26.01 6.93 -18.19
N ILE A 412 -25.90 7.90 -19.09
CA ILE A 412 -24.66 8.69 -19.27
C ILE A 412 -24.98 10.18 -19.28
N THR A 413 -24.22 10.93 -18.49
CA THR A 413 -24.26 12.41 -18.44
C THR A 413 -23.01 12.99 -19.07
N GLY A 414 -23.19 13.90 -20.04
CA GLY A 414 -22.11 14.58 -20.78
C GLY A 414 -22.12 14.27 -22.27
N ALA A 415 -21.06 14.65 -22.99
CA ALA A 415 -21.01 14.50 -24.45
C ALA A 415 -19.56 14.39 -24.97
N PRO A 416 -19.28 13.52 -25.99
CA PRO A 416 -20.20 12.57 -26.60
C PRO A 416 -20.57 11.44 -25.63
N ALA A 417 -21.79 10.90 -25.72
CA ALA A 417 -22.22 9.89 -24.76
C ALA A 417 -21.99 8.47 -25.25
N VAL A 418 -22.38 8.16 -26.49
CA VAL A 418 -22.20 6.83 -27.10
C VAL A 418 -21.73 6.99 -28.55
N ASP A 419 -20.69 6.24 -28.93
CA ASP A 419 -20.13 6.25 -30.28
C ASP A 419 -19.68 4.83 -30.70
N PHE A 420 -20.41 4.22 -31.65
CA PHE A 420 -20.11 2.87 -32.10
C PHE A 420 -19.82 2.82 -33.63
N ASP A 421 -18.75 2.13 -33.98
CA ASP A 421 -18.35 1.85 -35.35
C ASP A 421 -18.51 0.35 -35.64
N ASN A 422 -19.13 0.02 -36.78
CA ASN A 422 -19.38 -1.36 -37.24
C ASN A 422 -19.88 -2.30 -36.11
N THR A 423 -20.86 -1.86 -35.32
CA THR A 423 -21.37 -2.60 -34.18
C THR A 423 -22.79 -3.11 -34.46
N ALA A 424 -23.02 -4.40 -34.18
CA ALA A 424 -24.33 -5.03 -34.17
C ALA A 424 -24.71 -5.52 -32.77
N GLY A 425 -25.98 -5.59 -32.47
CA GLY A 425 -26.49 -6.03 -31.18
C GLY A 425 -27.78 -5.36 -30.77
N HIS A 426 -28.04 -5.34 -29.50
CA HIS A 426 -29.24 -4.78 -28.89
C HIS A 426 -28.90 -3.77 -27.82
N ILE A 427 -29.59 -2.64 -27.82
CA ILE A 427 -29.49 -1.60 -26.78
C ILE A 427 -30.90 -1.29 -26.27
N ASP A 428 -31.16 -1.48 -24.98
CA ASP A 428 -32.43 -1.23 -24.32
C ASP A 428 -32.28 -0.30 -23.11
N GLY A 429 -33.12 0.73 -23.02
CA GLY A 429 -33.12 1.62 -21.85
C GLY A 429 -31.90 2.58 -21.81
N LEU A 430 -31.61 3.28 -22.90
CA LEU A 430 -30.52 4.24 -23.02
C LEU A 430 -30.93 5.65 -22.61
N ILE A 431 -30.46 6.20 -21.52
CA ILE A 431 -30.74 7.55 -21.04
C ILE A 431 -29.47 8.42 -21.13
N LEU A 432 -29.51 9.41 -22.00
CA LEU A 432 -28.38 10.29 -22.26
C LEU A 432 -28.74 11.74 -21.95
N ASN A 433 -27.91 12.42 -21.14
CA ASN A 433 -28.12 13.81 -20.74
C ASN A 433 -26.89 14.66 -21.02
N GLY A 434 -26.91 15.45 -22.06
CA GLY A 434 -25.81 16.33 -22.47
C GLY A 434 -25.75 17.65 -21.73
N GLN A 435 -24.77 18.45 -22.13
CA GLN A 435 -24.57 19.82 -21.61
C GLN A 435 -24.77 20.90 -22.68
N GLY A 436 -25.60 20.61 -23.68
CA GLY A 436 -25.90 21.54 -24.81
C GLY A 436 -24.94 21.46 -25.97
N THR A 437 -23.96 20.55 -25.94
CA THR A 437 -22.98 20.36 -27.03
C THR A 437 -22.78 18.87 -27.35
N GLY A 438 -22.19 18.58 -28.52
CA GLY A 438 -21.83 17.22 -28.94
C GLY A 438 -23.01 16.36 -29.36
N THR A 439 -22.74 15.08 -29.60
CA THR A 439 -23.69 14.04 -30.04
C THR A 439 -24.06 13.13 -28.89
N ALA A 440 -25.32 12.80 -28.72
CA ALA A 440 -25.77 11.84 -27.72
C ALA A 440 -25.43 10.41 -28.13
N PHE A 441 -25.87 10.01 -29.32
CA PHE A 441 -25.65 8.68 -29.87
C PHE A 441 -25.16 8.78 -31.29
N ALA A 442 -24.00 8.21 -31.58
CA ALA A 442 -23.48 8.08 -32.93
C ALA A 442 -23.27 6.61 -33.29
N SER A 443 -23.53 6.27 -34.54
CA SER A 443 -23.25 4.93 -35.09
C SER A 443 -22.80 5.02 -36.53
N HIS A 444 -21.64 4.47 -36.82
CA HIS A 444 -21.02 4.47 -38.16
C HIS A 444 -20.93 3.03 -38.68
N HIS A 445 -21.54 2.78 -39.86
CA HIS A 445 -21.55 1.46 -40.46
C HIS A 445 -20.83 1.47 -41.85
N GLY A 446 -19.67 0.85 -41.91
CA GLY A 446 -18.84 0.73 -43.09
C GLY A 446 -19.08 -0.52 -43.95
N ARG A 447 -19.83 -1.52 -43.46
CA ARG A 447 -20.13 -2.77 -44.16
C ARG A 447 -21.46 -3.34 -43.71
N SER A 448 -22.08 -4.18 -44.57
CA SER A 448 -23.33 -4.91 -44.25
C SER A 448 -23.06 -5.94 -43.15
N LEU A 449 -23.35 -5.58 -41.92
CA LEU A 449 -23.33 -6.44 -40.76
C LEU A 449 -24.76 -6.57 -40.22
N ASP A 450 -24.92 -7.48 -39.29
CA ASP A 450 -26.15 -7.67 -38.52
C ASP A 450 -26.64 -6.34 -37.92
N SER A 451 -27.95 -6.21 -37.72
CA SER A 451 -28.55 -4.94 -37.32
C SER A 451 -28.21 -4.53 -35.90
N LEU A 452 -27.93 -3.25 -35.66
CA LEU A 452 -27.98 -2.64 -34.35
C LEU A 452 -29.40 -2.19 -34.03
N VAL A 453 -30.02 -2.75 -33.01
CA VAL A 453 -31.37 -2.40 -32.55
C VAL A 453 -31.27 -1.54 -31.28
N VAL A 454 -31.85 -0.35 -31.34
CA VAL A 454 -31.89 0.56 -30.19
C VAL A 454 -33.35 0.75 -29.79
N GLN A 455 -33.67 0.41 -28.51
CA GLN A 455 -35.00 0.58 -27.93
C GLN A 455 -34.91 1.54 -26.73
N ASP A 456 -36.00 2.25 -26.46
CA ASP A 456 -36.14 3.14 -25.31
C ASP A 456 -35.01 4.16 -25.14
N LEU A 457 -34.58 4.81 -26.24
CA LEU A 457 -33.59 5.87 -26.22
C LEU A 457 -34.21 7.19 -25.77
N VAL A 458 -33.66 7.77 -24.68
CA VAL A 458 -33.96 9.12 -24.23
C VAL A 458 -32.68 9.98 -24.32
N ALA A 459 -32.68 10.99 -25.15
CA ALA A 459 -31.55 11.90 -25.32
C ALA A 459 -32.00 13.36 -25.07
N ALA A 460 -31.36 14.05 -24.15
CA ALA A 460 -31.68 15.44 -23.78
C ALA A 460 -30.41 16.31 -23.70
N ASN A 461 -30.58 17.59 -24.03
CA ASN A 461 -29.51 18.60 -23.90
C ASN A 461 -28.26 18.34 -24.75
N TYR A 462 -28.41 17.84 -25.98
CA TYR A 462 -27.34 17.67 -26.96
C TYR A 462 -27.53 18.58 -28.16
N ALA A 463 -26.48 18.90 -28.89
CA ALA A 463 -26.54 19.58 -30.15
C ALA A 463 -27.09 18.66 -31.24
N VAL A 464 -26.69 17.37 -31.20
CA VAL A 464 -27.18 16.28 -32.06
C VAL A 464 -27.65 15.13 -31.18
N ALA A 465 -28.91 14.74 -31.28
CA ALA A 465 -29.42 13.64 -30.46
C ALA A 465 -28.98 12.27 -31.00
N VAL A 466 -29.06 12.08 -32.32
CA VAL A 466 -28.69 10.83 -33.00
C VAL A 466 -27.99 11.17 -34.33
N ASP A 467 -26.82 10.54 -34.52
CA ASP A 467 -26.06 10.62 -35.77
C ASP A 467 -25.82 9.22 -36.32
N LEU A 468 -26.47 8.89 -37.42
CA LEU A 468 -26.33 7.59 -38.05
C LEU A 468 -25.67 7.79 -39.43
N HIS A 469 -24.50 7.23 -39.59
CA HIS A 469 -23.72 7.31 -40.82
C HIS A 469 -23.54 5.93 -41.43
N ALA A 470 -24.03 5.75 -42.67
CA ALA A 470 -23.78 4.56 -43.46
C ALA A 470 -22.86 4.92 -44.63
N ASP A 471 -21.80 4.15 -44.83
CA ASP A 471 -20.90 4.35 -45.97
C ASP A 471 -21.66 4.02 -47.26
N GLU A 472 -21.63 4.92 -48.25
CA GLU A 472 -22.49 4.89 -49.47
C GLU A 472 -22.33 3.63 -50.34
N SER A 473 -21.42 2.71 -49.97
CA SER A 473 -21.14 1.56 -50.86
C SER A 473 -22.08 0.37 -50.67
N ASP A 474 -22.81 0.21 -49.53
CA ASP A 474 -23.60 -1.03 -49.30
C ASP A 474 -24.78 -0.93 -48.32
N GLY A 475 -25.22 0.21 -47.84
CA GLY A 475 -26.23 0.25 -46.80
C GLY A 475 -27.49 1.04 -47.08
N THR A 476 -28.66 0.43 -47.00
CA THR A 476 -29.93 1.11 -46.73
C THR A 476 -30.09 1.28 -45.22
N VAL A 477 -30.07 2.52 -44.76
CA VAL A 477 -30.56 2.85 -43.39
C VAL A 477 -32.10 2.68 -43.45
N ALA A 478 -32.61 1.73 -42.68
CA ALA A 478 -34.05 1.48 -42.54
C ALA A 478 -34.61 2.14 -41.27
#